data_5f7e29019348b8338d4caa88afb472ca
#
_entry.id   5f7e29019348b8338d4caa88afb472ca
#
_cell.length_a   1.000
_cell.length_b   1.000
_cell.length_c   1.000
_cell.angle_alpha   90.00
_cell.angle_beta   90.00
_cell.angle_gamma   90.00
#
_symmetry.space_group_name_H-M   'P 1'
#
loop_
_entity.id
_entity.type
_entity.pdbx_description
1 polymer ?
#
loop_
_entity_poly.entity_id
_entity_poly.type
_entity_poly.pdbx_seq_one_letter_code
_entity_poly.pdbx_strand_id
1 'polypeptide(L)'
;MSTAVDDVSIQGPDALPKWIPPPTTTQTNLDWADILTVDLSLYDTARNELVETVSRALQRDGFFYVVGHGLDPEKLHRQFSISQLTFEGVSREEKEAHRAPIAEEGSFIGYKLQNYWEITNGIRDRIEHYNFYLQQLDPITRHPKPIQPYVEEIKAFIADIRQDVLRRVLSLIDAVLGLEEGYLWRLHQDPEGRPSNDFFRYMTYDPLPTDEAAKTNNVMLNGHTDFGSVTILASQPVTALQILLPDGKWRYVQHRDNALVINIGDQLSFMSGGILKGTIHRVVQPPEDQRKYRRIGVFHFAQLFDGISLEPLPSKKVQEQGRRIPEERVPTSDEWHAARVKSYGNAKLVRGEKYDVEYIAGLQVRHWH
;
A
#
# COMPACT_ATOMS: atom_id res chain seq x y z
N MET A 1 -3.57 30.32 37.41
CA MET A 1 -2.83 29.06 37.67
C MET A 1 -2.41 28.53 36.31
N SER A 2 -1.14 28.72 36.00
CA SER A 2 -0.53 28.29 34.73
C SER A 2 -0.26 26.81 34.84
N THR A 3 -0.91 25.99 34.03
CA THR A 3 -0.57 24.59 33.88
C THR A 3 0.64 24.52 32.94
N ALA A 4 1.78 24.14 33.52
CA ALA A 4 2.99 23.84 32.78
C ALA A 4 2.69 22.72 31.77
N VAL A 5 2.93 22.99 30.50
CA VAL A 5 3.05 21.97 29.46
C VAL A 5 4.38 21.27 29.74
N ASP A 6 4.33 20.03 30.18
CA ASP A 6 5.52 19.22 30.38
C ASP A 6 6.28 19.15 29.04
N ASP A 7 7.47 19.68 29.09
CA ASP A 7 8.48 19.62 28.02
C ASP A 7 8.84 18.15 27.81
N VAL A 8 8.26 17.50 26.80
CA VAL A 8 8.61 16.14 26.41
C VAL A 8 10.03 16.20 25.89
N SER A 9 10.98 15.97 26.78
CA SER A 9 12.39 15.82 26.44
C SER A 9 12.50 14.79 25.30
N ILE A 10 13.12 15.20 24.20
CA ILE A 10 13.46 14.33 23.07
C ILE A 10 14.36 13.23 23.64
N GLN A 11 13.76 12.09 23.98
CA GLN A 11 14.51 10.91 24.39
C GLN A 11 15.19 10.36 23.14
N GLY A 12 16.44 9.91 23.27
CA GLY A 12 17.21 9.36 22.14
C GLY A 12 16.57 8.12 21.50
N PRO A 13 17.15 7.59 20.42
CA PRO A 13 16.60 6.46 19.65
C PRO A 13 16.26 5.20 20.45
N ASP A 14 16.84 5.06 21.65
CA ASP A 14 16.62 3.92 22.56
C ASP A 14 15.31 4.02 23.35
N ALA A 15 14.62 5.15 23.32
CA ALA A 15 13.40 5.42 24.08
C ALA A 15 12.11 5.12 23.30
N LEU A 16 12.20 4.55 22.09
CA LEU A 16 11.04 4.20 21.28
C LEU A 16 10.18 3.13 21.99
N PRO A 17 8.90 3.41 22.31
CA PRO A 17 8.02 2.40 22.86
C PRO A 17 7.92 1.19 21.94
N LYS A 18 8.12 0.00 22.49
CA LYS A 18 8.01 -1.24 21.72
C LYS A 18 6.55 -1.51 21.38
N TRP A 19 6.22 -1.56 20.09
CA TRP A 19 4.92 -2.03 19.65
C TRP A 19 4.69 -3.48 20.10
N ILE A 20 3.51 -3.73 20.67
CA ILE A 20 3.10 -5.08 21.07
C ILE A 20 2.06 -5.55 20.05
N PRO A 21 2.37 -6.58 19.24
CA PRO A 21 1.41 -7.07 18.27
C PRO A 21 0.15 -7.59 18.97
N PRO A 22 -1.05 -7.18 18.55
CA PRO A 22 -2.27 -7.77 19.01
C PRO A 22 -2.30 -9.29 18.76
N PRO A 23 -3.02 -10.08 19.57
CA PRO A 23 -3.19 -11.50 19.28
C PRO A 23 -3.93 -11.69 17.93
N THR A 24 -3.59 -12.76 17.23
CA THR A 24 -4.35 -13.19 16.05
C THR A 24 -5.78 -13.57 16.43
N THR A 25 -6.72 -13.44 15.46
CA THR A 25 -8.11 -13.82 15.74
C THR A 25 -8.24 -15.31 16.06
N THR A 26 -9.11 -15.60 17.00
CA THR A 26 -9.49 -16.97 17.37
C THR A 26 -10.66 -17.51 16.53
N GLN A 27 -11.24 -16.68 15.65
CA GLN A 27 -12.33 -17.09 14.79
C GLN A 27 -11.81 -17.95 13.63
N THR A 28 -12.22 -19.20 13.60
CA THR A 28 -11.77 -20.20 12.62
C THR A 28 -12.63 -20.28 11.37
N ASN A 29 -13.84 -19.70 11.41
CA ASN A 29 -14.85 -19.78 10.34
C ASN A 29 -14.85 -18.59 9.38
N LEU A 30 -13.77 -17.81 9.36
CA LEU A 30 -13.60 -16.73 8.40
C LEU A 30 -13.32 -17.27 6.99
N ASP A 31 -13.88 -16.63 5.97
CA ASP A 31 -13.61 -17.00 4.58
C ASP A 31 -12.22 -16.47 4.15
N TRP A 32 -11.20 -17.31 4.30
CA TRP A 32 -9.82 -16.99 4.01
C TRP A 32 -9.50 -17.10 2.52
N ALA A 33 -8.70 -16.18 2.01
CA ALA A 33 -8.14 -16.25 0.68
C ALA A 33 -6.99 -17.27 0.64
N ASP A 34 -7.06 -18.21 -0.31
CA ASP A 34 -5.97 -19.15 -0.59
C ASP A 34 -4.98 -18.52 -1.58
N ILE A 35 -4.22 -17.53 -1.12
CA ILE A 35 -3.18 -16.88 -1.94
C ILE A 35 -1.84 -17.63 -1.81
N LEU A 36 -1.09 -17.68 -2.93
CA LEU A 36 0.15 -18.42 -3.01
C LEU A 36 1.28 -17.77 -2.21
N THR A 37 2.29 -18.56 -1.87
CA THR A 37 3.48 -18.10 -1.16
C THR A 37 4.71 -18.25 -2.04
N VAL A 38 5.53 -17.20 -2.09
CA VAL A 38 6.83 -17.13 -2.78
C VAL A 38 7.93 -17.04 -1.72
N ASP A 39 8.81 -18.01 -1.66
CA ASP A 39 9.95 -18.03 -0.75
C ASP A 39 11.19 -17.45 -1.44
N LEU A 40 11.53 -16.21 -1.18
CA LEU A 40 12.67 -15.53 -1.79
C LEU A 40 14.03 -16.07 -1.33
N SER A 41 14.09 -16.93 -0.29
CA SER A 41 15.34 -17.62 0.06
C SER A 41 15.78 -18.62 -1.04
N LEU A 42 14.83 -19.03 -1.89
CA LEU A 42 15.05 -19.93 -3.03
C LEU A 42 15.37 -19.18 -4.33
N TYR A 43 15.55 -17.85 -4.29
CA TYR A 43 15.70 -17.02 -5.49
C TYR A 43 16.82 -17.47 -6.41
N ASP A 44 17.98 -17.84 -5.86
CA ASP A 44 19.15 -18.24 -6.62
C ASP A 44 19.17 -19.76 -6.95
N THR A 45 18.40 -20.57 -6.22
CA THR A 45 18.46 -22.04 -6.33
C THR A 45 17.26 -22.65 -7.06
N ALA A 46 16.08 -22.04 -7.01
CA ALA A 46 14.84 -22.54 -7.61
C ALA A 46 14.06 -21.44 -8.36
N ARG A 47 14.75 -20.54 -9.03
CA ARG A 47 14.17 -19.35 -9.69
C ARG A 47 12.99 -19.68 -10.61
N ASN A 48 13.08 -20.75 -11.42
CA ASN A 48 12.01 -21.13 -12.34
C ASN A 48 10.71 -21.49 -11.63
N GLU A 49 10.79 -22.19 -10.50
CA GLU A 49 9.62 -22.54 -9.67
C GLU A 49 8.98 -21.29 -9.06
N LEU A 50 9.81 -20.32 -8.67
CA LEU A 50 9.32 -19.01 -8.19
C LEU A 50 8.60 -18.25 -9.30
N VAL A 51 9.15 -18.22 -10.51
CA VAL A 51 8.51 -17.58 -11.69
C VAL A 51 7.15 -18.21 -11.99
N GLU A 52 7.04 -19.54 -11.98
CA GLU A 52 5.77 -20.25 -12.16
C GLU A 52 4.76 -19.90 -11.06
N THR A 53 5.22 -19.86 -9.82
CA THR A 53 4.37 -19.52 -8.66
C THR A 53 3.89 -18.09 -8.74
N VAL A 54 4.76 -17.11 -9.03
CA VAL A 54 4.42 -15.71 -9.25
C VAL A 54 3.45 -15.55 -10.42
N SER A 55 3.72 -16.26 -11.54
CA SER A 55 2.84 -16.24 -12.71
C SER A 55 1.42 -16.66 -12.36
N ARG A 56 1.26 -17.80 -11.66
CA ARG A 56 -0.05 -18.30 -11.24
C ARG A 56 -0.73 -17.34 -10.26
N ALA A 57 0.01 -16.82 -9.28
CA ALA A 57 -0.50 -15.89 -8.28
C ALA A 57 -1.05 -14.61 -8.93
N LEU A 58 -0.27 -14.00 -9.81
CA LEU A 58 -0.60 -12.72 -10.44
C LEU A 58 -1.70 -12.82 -11.49
N GLN A 59 -1.80 -13.94 -12.17
CA GLN A 59 -2.87 -14.20 -13.14
C GLN A 59 -4.18 -14.64 -12.47
N ARG A 60 -4.13 -15.31 -11.31
CA ARG A 60 -5.31 -15.78 -10.57
C ARG A 60 -5.85 -14.68 -9.64
N ASP A 61 -5.03 -14.22 -8.72
CA ASP A 61 -5.45 -13.40 -7.57
C ASP A 61 -4.87 -11.98 -7.58
N GLY A 62 -3.77 -11.74 -8.30
CA GLY A 62 -3.04 -10.46 -8.24
C GLY A 62 -2.34 -10.22 -6.89
N PHE A 63 -2.37 -11.20 -5.99
CA PHE A 63 -1.83 -11.18 -4.63
C PHE A 63 -1.01 -12.43 -4.34
N PHE A 64 0.05 -12.30 -3.53
CA PHE A 64 0.80 -13.42 -2.96
C PHE A 64 1.54 -13.02 -1.69
N TYR A 65 1.90 -14.02 -0.88
CA TYR A 65 2.82 -13.82 0.23
C TYR A 65 4.27 -13.94 -0.24
N VAL A 66 5.14 -13.15 0.38
CA VAL A 66 6.59 -13.34 0.30
C VAL A 66 7.10 -13.69 1.68
N VAL A 67 7.87 -14.77 1.75
CA VAL A 67 8.64 -15.21 2.91
C VAL A 67 10.11 -15.36 2.53
N GLY A 68 11.00 -15.60 3.48
CA GLY A 68 12.43 -15.76 3.18
C GLY A 68 13.06 -14.53 2.51
N HIS A 69 12.47 -13.36 2.71
CA HIS A 69 12.81 -12.12 2.00
C HIS A 69 14.14 -11.47 2.43
N GLY A 70 14.74 -11.90 3.53
CA GLY A 70 16.02 -11.39 4.01
C GLY A 70 15.95 -10.13 4.87
N LEU A 71 14.77 -9.49 5.02
CA LEU A 71 14.62 -8.37 5.95
C LEU A 71 14.74 -8.87 7.39
N ASP A 72 15.49 -8.13 8.20
CA ASP A 72 15.63 -8.41 9.62
C ASP A 72 14.26 -8.26 10.34
N PRO A 73 13.74 -9.31 11.01
CA PRO A 73 12.48 -9.25 11.72
C PRO A 73 12.45 -8.18 12.84
N GLU A 74 13.58 -7.90 13.48
CA GLU A 74 13.66 -6.85 14.50
C GLU A 74 13.54 -5.45 13.86
N LYS A 75 14.20 -5.21 12.73
CA LYS A 75 14.04 -3.97 11.96
C LYS A 75 12.58 -3.79 11.51
N LEU A 76 11.95 -4.86 10.99
CA LEU A 76 10.55 -4.80 10.59
C LEU A 76 9.62 -4.50 11.77
N HIS A 77 9.80 -5.18 12.90
CA HIS A 77 9.04 -4.92 14.13
C HIS A 77 9.23 -3.48 14.63
N ARG A 78 10.44 -2.96 14.49
CA ARG A 78 10.78 -1.60 14.87
C ARG A 78 10.06 -0.56 14.01
N GLN A 79 9.79 -0.86 12.72
CA GLN A 79 8.95 0.01 11.87
C GLN A 79 7.51 0.11 12.39
N PHE A 80 6.94 -0.95 12.97
CA PHE A 80 5.64 -0.86 13.63
C PHE A 80 5.68 0.03 14.88
N SER A 81 6.78 0.00 15.63
CA SER A 81 6.98 0.88 16.79
C SER A 81 7.06 2.36 16.38
N ILE A 82 7.82 2.68 15.32
CA ILE A 82 7.92 4.02 14.77
C ILE A 82 6.57 4.47 14.19
N SER A 83 5.85 3.56 13.53
CA SER A 83 4.49 3.82 13.03
C SER A 83 3.55 4.18 14.17
N GLN A 84 3.57 3.47 15.29
CA GLN A 84 2.78 3.80 16.46
C GLN A 84 3.13 5.19 16.99
N LEU A 85 4.41 5.50 17.15
CA LEU A 85 4.89 6.83 17.56
C LEU A 85 4.39 7.93 16.62
N THR A 86 4.39 7.67 15.31
CA THR A 86 3.92 8.63 14.29
C THR A 86 2.48 9.07 14.53
N PHE A 87 1.63 8.19 15.04
CA PHE A 87 0.21 8.52 15.28
C PHE A 87 -0.10 8.92 16.72
N GLU A 88 0.62 8.39 17.71
CA GLU A 88 0.34 8.60 19.13
C GLU A 88 1.25 9.66 19.76
N GLY A 89 2.50 9.79 19.28
CA GLY A 89 3.50 10.69 19.84
C GLY A 89 3.60 12.06 19.18
N VAL A 90 2.91 12.30 18.05
CA VAL A 90 2.89 13.58 17.34
C VAL A 90 1.62 14.35 17.70
N SER A 91 1.75 15.61 18.13
CA SER A 91 0.61 16.45 18.48
C SER A 91 -0.30 16.72 17.27
N ARG A 92 -1.57 17.01 17.54
CA ARG A 92 -2.55 17.37 16.49
C ARG A 92 -2.09 18.59 15.69
N GLU A 93 -1.56 19.59 16.35
CA GLU A 93 -1.06 20.82 15.73
C GLU A 93 0.09 20.53 14.78
N GLU A 94 1.04 19.69 15.19
CA GLU A 94 2.19 19.31 14.35
C GLU A 94 1.77 18.44 13.17
N LYS A 95 0.79 17.54 13.36
CA LYS A 95 0.20 16.78 12.26
C LYS A 95 -0.45 17.69 11.20
N GLU A 96 -1.21 18.71 11.63
CA GLU A 96 -1.81 19.71 10.73
C GLU A 96 -0.75 20.53 9.98
N ALA A 97 0.36 20.88 10.63
CA ALA A 97 1.47 21.58 10.01
C ALA A 97 2.18 20.74 8.91
N HIS A 98 2.10 19.41 9.01
CA HIS A 98 2.65 18.45 8.04
C HIS A 98 1.57 17.77 7.19
N ARG A 99 0.41 18.42 7.04
CA ARG A 99 -0.72 17.86 6.30
C ARG A 99 -0.40 17.73 4.81
N ALA A 100 -0.79 16.60 4.23
CA ALA A 100 -0.61 16.33 2.81
C ALA A 100 -1.48 17.24 1.92
N PRO A 101 -0.93 17.85 0.85
CA PRO A 101 -1.68 18.70 -0.09
C PRO A 101 -2.46 17.87 -1.11
N ILE A 102 -3.39 17.03 -0.62
CA ILE A 102 -4.10 16.02 -1.43
C ILE A 102 -4.96 16.68 -2.51
N ALA A 103 -5.80 17.64 -2.11
CA ALA A 103 -6.71 18.31 -3.03
C ALA A 103 -6.00 19.32 -3.92
N GLU A 104 -5.02 20.01 -3.36
CA GLU A 104 -4.30 21.13 -3.98
C GLU A 104 -3.33 20.62 -5.07
N GLU A 105 -2.48 19.64 -4.70
CA GLU A 105 -1.38 19.18 -5.56
C GLU A 105 -1.56 17.74 -6.07
N GLY A 106 -2.50 16.98 -5.52
CA GLY A 106 -2.61 15.56 -5.83
C GLY A 106 -1.45 14.76 -5.25
N SER A 107 -1.00 15.12 -4.05
CA SER A 107 0.11 14.48 -3.36
C SER A 107 -0.31 14.00 -1.98
N PHE A 108 0.13 12.79 -1.62
CA PHE A 108 -0.06 12.23 -0.29
C PHE A 108 1.11 12.50 0.66
N ILE A 109 2.10 13.30 0.29
CA ILE A 109 3.26 13.56 1.15
C ILE A 109 2.85 14.14 2.50
N GLY A 110 3.29 13.52 3.60
CA GLY A 110 2.91 13.93 4.95
C GLY A 110 1.65 13.24 5.46
N TYR A 111 0.90 13.92 6.35
CA TYR A 111 -0.31 13.37 6.96
C TYR A 111 -1.56 13.52 6.13
N LYS A 112 -2.29 12.43 5.97
CA LYS A 112 -3.74 12.45 5.77
C LYS A 112 -4.38 12.15 7.13
N LEU A 113 -5.15 13.09 7.63
CA LEU A 113 -5.81 12.94 8.92
C LEU A 113 -7.14 12.22 8.79
N GLN A 114 -7.67 11.73 9.92
CA GLN A 114 -9.01 11.10 9.97
C GLN A 114 -10.10 12.05 9.46
N ASN A 115 -11.23 11.49 9.06
CA ASN A 115 -12.41 12.19 8.56
C ASN A 115 -12.19 12.92 7.21
N TYR A 116 -11.18 12.55 6.45
CA TYR A 116 -10.93 13.14 5.13
C TYR A 116 -11.77 12.47 4.04
N TRP A 117 -11.84 11.13 4.02
CA TRP A 117 -12.61 10.37 3.04
C TRP A 117 -14.01 10.05 3.55
N GLU A 118 -15.00 10.04 2.65
CA GLU A 118 -16.30 9.48 2.92
C GLU A 118 -16.31 7.97 2.58
N ILE A 119 -16.75 7.15 3.53
CA ILE A 119 -16.95 5.72 3.31
C ILE A 119 -18.29 5.52 2.60
N THR A 120 -19.38 5.90 3.24
CA THR A 120 -20.75 5.86 2.69
C THR A 120 -21.71 6.62 3.60
N ASN A 121 -22.82 7.12 3.05
CA ASN A 121 -23.93 7.71 3.80
C ASN A 121 -23.50 8.80 4.82
N GLY A 122 -22.51 9.61 4.46
CA GLY A 122 -21.96 10.66 5.30
C GLY A 122 -21.04 10.17 6.43
N ILE A 123 -20.79 8.88 6.56
CA ILE A 123 -19.80 8.34 7.50
C ILE A 123 -18.41 8.57 6.95
N ARG A 124 -17.60 9.24 7.74
CA ARG A 124 -16.20 9.55 7.42
C ARG A 124 -15.26 8.47 7.93
N ASP A 125 -14.11 8.34 7.27
CA ASP A 125 -13.07 7.39 7.63
C ASP A 125 -12.42 7.69 9.00
N ARG A 126 -11.93 6.63 9.64
CA ARG A 126 -11.11 6.68 10.85
C ARG A 126 -9.68 6.23 10.55
N ILE A 127 -9.20 6.63 9.39
CA ILE A 127 -7.89 6.25 8.86
C ILE A 127 -6.98 7.46 8.95
N GLU A 128 -5.79 7.24 9.47
CA GLU A 128 -4.71 8.23 9.44
C GLU A 128 -3.49 7.59 8.77
N HIS A 129 -2.80 8.31 7.92
CA HIS A 129 -1.54 7.84 7.37
C HIS A 129 -0.52 8.96 7.28
N TYR A 130 0.76 8.57 7.27
CA TYR A 130 1.90 9.44 7.01
C TYR A 130 2.76 8.83 5.92
N ASN A 131 3.09 9.61 4.89
CA ASN A 131 3.86 9.14 3.76
C ASN A 131 5.21 9.82 3.69
N PHE A 132 6.22 8.98 3.50
CA PHE A 132 7.60 9.36 3.20
C PHE A 132 7.83 9.16 1.71
N TYR A 133 7.80 10.24 0.92
CA TYR A 133 8.20 10.16 -0.47
C TYR A 133 9.72 10.04 -0.56
N LEU A 134 10.22 9.07 -1.32
CA LEU A 134 11.63 8.70 -1.30
C LEU A 134 12.58 9.86 -1.61
N GLN A 135 12.18 10.73 -2.52
CA GLN A 135 12.99 11.89 -2.92
C GLN A 135 12.84 13.09 -1.99
N GLN A 136 12.00 12.98 -0.97
CA GLN A 136 11.70 14.05 -0.03
C GLN A 136 11.93 13.64 1.42
N LEU A 137 12.74 12.61 1.64
CA LEU A 137 13.17 12.18 2.97
C LEU A 137 14.10 13.20 3.63
N ASP A 138 14.83 13.96 2.82
CA ASP A 138 15.70 15.06 3.27
C ASP A 138 15.10 16.43 2.96
N PRO A 139 15.41 17.46 3.77
CA PRO A 139 16.14 17.36 5.06
C PRO A 139 15.26 16.72 6.15
N ILE A 140 15.88 16.11 7.16
CA ILE A 140 15.20 15.47 8.31
C ILE A 140 14.19 16.41 8.99
N THR A 141 14.47 17.71 9.03
CA THR A 141 13.58 18.74 9.58
C THR A 141 12.25 18.90 8.83
N ARG A 142 12.09 18.27 7.67
CA ARG A 142 10.80 18.21 6.96
C ARG A 142 9.78 17.32 7.66
N HIS A 143 10.25 16.44 8.55
CA HIS A 143 9.40 15.50 9.27
C HIS A 143 9.04 16.03 10.67
N PRO A 144 7.92 15.58 11.26
CA PRO A 144 7.52 15.92 12.62
C PRO A 144 8.64 15.61 13.62
N LYS A 145 8.83 16.50 14.61
CA LYS A 145 9.92 16.39 15.58
C LYS A 145 10.08 15.02 16.23
N PRO A 146 8.99 14.34 16.70
CA PRO A 146 9.13 13.02 17.30
C PRO A 146 9.64 11.94 16.33
N ILE A 147 9.48 12.14 15.01
CA ILE A 147 9.91 11.17 13.99
C ILE A 147 11.37 11.43 13.55
N GLN A 148 11.83 12.66 13.61
CA GLN A 148 13.15 13.06 13.12
C GLN A 148 14.31 12.16 13.58
N PRO A 149 14.38 11.69 14.84
CA PRO A 149 15.44 10.80 15.30
C PRO A 149 15.51 9.45 14.57
N TYR A 150 14.42 9.05 13.92
CA TYR A 150 14.26 7.74 13.26
C TYR A 150 14.34 7.80 11.73
N VAL A 151 14.46 8.99 11.13
CA VAL A 151 14.43 9.15 9.67
C VAL A 151 15.55 8.38 8.97
N GLU A 152 16.76 8.36 9.53
CA GLU A 152 17.86 7.58 8.95
C GLU A 152 17.62 6.07 9.04
N GLU A 153 16.99 5.60 10.11
CA GLU A 153 16.57 4.20 10.24
C GLU A 153 15.46 3.84 9.24
N ILE A 154 14.49 4.75 9.02
CA ILE A 154 13.45 4.59 8.01
C ILE A 154 14.05 4.53 6.61
N LYS A 155 15.01 5.41 6.28
CA LYS A 155 15.73 5.40 5.00
C LYS A 155 16.46 4.08 4.76
N ALA A 156 17.17 3.58 5.76
CA ALA A 156 17.87 2.31 5.67
C ALA A 156 16.88 1.15 5.42
N PHE A 157 15.75 1.12 6.13
CA PHE A 157 14.72 0.11 5.94
C PHE A 157 14.07 0.19 4.55
N ILE A 158 13.80 1.39 4.03
CA ILE A 158 13.31 1.58 2.66
C ILE A 158 14.32 1.05 1.64
N ALA A 159 15.61 1.29 1.84
CA ALA A 159 16.66 0.77 0.98
C ALA A 159 16.68 -0.77 1.00
N ASP A 160 16.62 -1.38 2.19
CA ASP A 160 16.58 -2.84 2.36
C ASP A 160 15.36 -3.43 1.61
N ILE A 161 14.14 -2.88 1.83
CA ILE A 161 12.91 -3.39 1.18
C ILE A 161 12.94 -3.25 -0.35
N ARG A 162 13.56 -2.18 -0.87
CA ARG A 162 13.69 -1.97 -2.31
C ARG A 162 14.71 -2.93 -2.93
N GLN A 163 15.87 -3.13 -2.31
CA GLN A 163 16.95 -3.97 -2.87
C GLN A 163 16.68 -5.47 -2.67
N ASP A 164 16.22 -5.86 -1.50
CA ASP A 164 16.09 -7.27 -1.14
C ASP A 164 14.72 -7.87 -1.52
N VAL A 165 13.68 -7.03 -1.61
CA VAL A 165 12.32 -7.51 -1.92
C VAL A 165 11.87 -7.02 -3.28
N LEU A 166 11.68 -5.70 -3.46
CA LEU A 166 11.08 -5.14 -4.68
C LEU A 166 11.86 -5.54 -5.93
N ARG A 167 13.18 -5.39 -5.92
CA ARG A 167 14.03 -5.73 -7.06
C ARG A 167 13.89 -7.20 -7.47
N ARG A 168 13.89 -8.13 -6.51
CA ARG A 168 13.73 -9.57 -6.78
C ARG A 168 12.33 -9.88 -7.29
N VAL A 169 11.29 -9.30 -6.71
CA VAL A 169 9.90 -9.45 -7.16
C VAL A 169 9.75 -8.95 -8.59
N LEU A 170 10.25 -7.75 -8.90
CA LEU A 170 10.21 -7.22 -10.28
C LEU A 170 10.97 -8.09 -11.28
N SER A 171 12.12 -8.66 -10.89
CA SER A 171 12.88 -9.57 -11.74
C SER A 171 12.13 -10.90 -12.00
N LEU A 172 11.36 -11.41 -11.04
CA LEU A 172 10.46 -12.54 -11.28
C LEU A 172 9.32 -12.17 -12.23
N ILE A 173 8.77 -10.95 -12.09
CA ILE A 173 7.73 -10.42 -12.97
C ILE A 173 8.26 -10.21 -14.40
N ASP A 174 9.50 -9.72 -14.56
CA ASP A 174 10.16 -9.65 -15.88
C ASP A 174 10.11 -11.02 -16.60
N ALA A 175 10.50 -12.08 -15.89
CA ALA A 175 10.47 -13.43 -16.44
C ALA A 175 9.05 -13.93 -16.75
N VAL A 176 8.06 -13.62 -15.87
CA VAL A 176 6.64 -13.95 -16.12
C VAL A 176 6.15 -13.31 -17.42
N LEU A 177 6.51 -12.06 -17.66
CA LEU A 177 6.09 -11.30 -18.83
C LEU A 177 6.96 -11.57 -20.07
N GLY A 178 8.11 -12.26 -19.92
CA GLY A 178 9.07 -12.47 -21.01
C GLY A 178 9.83 -11.22 -21.40
N LEU A 179 10.11 -10.37 -20.42
CA LEU A 179 10.97 -9.19 -20.54
C LEU A 179 12.43 -9.55 -20.26
N GLU A 180 13.34 -8.69 -20.67
CA GLU A 180 14.74 -8.75 -20.26
C GLU A 180 14.84 -8.56 -18.74
N GLU A 181 15.71 -9.31 -18.09
CA GLU A 181 15.93 -9.19 -16.64
C GLU A 181 16.36 -7.78 -16.24
N GLY A 182 15.71 -7.26 -15.20
CA GLY A 182 15.93 -5.90 -14.70
C GLY A 182 15.21 -4.81 -15.51
N TYR A 183 14.38 -5.19 -16.50
CA TYR A 183 13.61 -4.20 -17.27
C TYR A 183 12.70 -3.36 -16.36
N LEU A 184 11.87 -4.01 -15.56
CA LEU A 184 10.96 -3.31 -14.64
C LEU A 184 11.72 -2.55 -13.55
N TRP A 185 12.84 -3.12 -13.06
CA TRP A 185 13.66 -2.42 -12.07
C TRP A 185 14.18 -1.08 -12.61
N ARG A 186 14.61 -1.02 -13.88
CA ARG A 186 15.05 0.24 -14.52
C ARG A 186 13.94 1.29 -14.59
N LEU A 187 12.67 0.90 -14.62
CA LEU A 187 11.54 1.82 -14.57
C LEU A 187 11.23 2.35 -13.15
N HIS A 188 11.82 1.73 -12.12
CA HIS A 188 11.66 2.13 -10.71
C HIS A 188 12.91 2.77 -10.13
N GLN A 189 14.00 2.80 -10.89
CA GLN A 189 15.26 3.37 -10.46
C GLN A 189 15.79 4.28 -11.56
N ASP A 190 15.73 5.57 -11.34
CA ASP A 190 16.26 6.53 -12.29
C ASP A 190 17.69 6.98 -11.88
N PRO A 191 18.73 6.60 -12.66
CA PRO A 191 20.09 7.02 -12.41
C PRO A 191 20.30 8.53 -12.64
N GLU A 192 19.41 9.20 -13.38
CA GLU A 192 19.47 10.63 -13.66
C GLU A 192 18.75 11.49 -12.61
N GLY A 193 18.11 10.84 -11.60
CA GLY A 193 17.44 11.52 -10.50
C GLY A 193 16.11 12.16 -10.87
N ARG A 194 15.42 11.64 -11.90
CA ARG A 194 14.06 12.07 -12.21
C ARG A 194 13.11 11.81 -11.04
N PRO A 195 12.10 12.66 -10.83
CA PRO A 195 11.15 12.47 -9.75
C PRO A 195 10.38 11.14 -9.87
N SER A 196 9.94 10.65 -8.72
CA SER A 196 9.06 9.49 -8.60
C SER A 196 8.07 9.72 -7.47
N ASN A 197 6.88 9.23 -7.65
CA ASN A 197 5.88 9.19 -6.59
C ASN A 197 5.97 7.91 -5.72
N ASP A 198 7.12 7.23 -5.73
CA ASP A 198 7.42 6.09 -4.87
C ASP A 198 7.46 6.52 -3.40
N PHE A 199 6.71 5.84 -2.52
CA PHE A 199 6.61 6.25 -1.13
C PHE A 199 6.47 5.07 -0.16
N PHE A 200 7.00 5.30 1.03
CA PHE A 200 6.81 4.45 2.19
C PHE A 200 5.71 5.05 3.09
N ARG A 201 4.82 4.21 3.64
CA ARG A 201 3.66 4.65 4.41
C ARG A 201 3.55 3.94 5.73
N TYR A 202 3.34 4.72 6.77
CA TYR A 202 2.68 4.26 7.98
C TYR A 202 1.19 4.60 7.92
N MET A 203 0.36 3.70 8.41
CA MET A 203 -1.09 3.85 8.38
C MET A 203 -1.73 3.24 9.61
N THR A 204 -2.75 3.88 10.12
CA THR A 204 -3.53 3.36 11.24
C THR A 204 -5.02 3.42 10.94
N TYR A 205 -5.74 2.41 11.40
CA TYR A 205 -7.19 2.31 11.35
C TYR A 205 -7.70 2.22 12.78
N ASP A 206 -8.45 3.22 13.20
CA ASP A 206 -9.15 3.18 14.47
C ASP A 206 -10.48 2.43 14.32
N PRO A 207 -10.89 1.62 15.32
CA PRO A 207 -12.16 0.91 15.26
C PRO A 207 -13.34 1.85 15.02
N LEU A 208 -14.31 1.40 14.21
CA LEU A 208 -15.58 2.10 14.03
C LEU A 208 -16.48 1.87 15.23
N PRO A 209 -17.24 2.90 15.71
CA PRO A 209 -18.35 2.69 16.61
C PRO A 209 -19.38 1.72 16.02
N THR A 210 -20.08 1.00 16.87
CA THR A 210 -20.99 -0.06 16.43
C THR A 210 -22.09 0.44 15.47
N ASP A 211 -22.62 1.64 15.72
CA ASP A 211 -23.65 2.25 14.89
C ASP A 211 -23.12 2.72 13.53
N GLU A 212 -21.88 3.22 13.46
CA GLU A 212 -21.21 3.56 12.20
C GLU A 212 -20.84 2.31 11.43
N ALA A 213 -20.33 1.28 12.09
CA ALA A 213 -19.99 0.00 11.48
C ALA A 213 -21.21 -0.66 10.81
N ALA A 214 -22.38 -0.59 11.46
CA ALA A 214 -23.62 -1.08 10.86
C ALA A 214 -24.02 -0.31 9.59
N LYS A 215 -23.87 1.01 9.57
CA LYS A 215 -24.19 1.86 8.41
C LYS A 215 -23.22 1.67 7.24
N THR A 216 -21.99 1.29 7.50
CA THR A 216 -20.96 1.05 6.48
C THR A 216 -20.84 -0.43 6.08
N ASN A 217 -21.72 -1.31 6.54
CA ASN A 217 -21.59 -2.78 6.38
C ASN A 217 -20.21 -3.27 6.86
N ASN A 218 -19.71 -2.72 7.96
CA ASN A 218 -18.39 -2.94 8.52
C ASN A 218 -17.21 -2.52 7.60
N VAL A 219 -17.44 -1.80 6.51
CA VAL A 219 -16.36 -1.30 5.65
C VAL A 219 -15.70 -0.10 6.31
N MET A 220 -14.37 -0.12 6.39
CA MET A 220 -13.53 0.96 6.89
C MET A 220 -12.80 1.68 5.75
N LEU A 221 -12.49 0.97 4.67
CA LEU A 221 -11.92 1.49 3.45
C LEU A 221 -12.55 0.76 2.26
N ASN A 222 -13.18 1.51 1.37
CA ASN A 222 -13.90 0.97 0.21
C ASN A 222 -13.00 0.17 -0.72
N GLY A 223 -13.60 -0.75 -1.48
CA GLY A 223 -12.90 -1.57 -2.44
C GLY A 223 -12.24 -0.74 -3.54
N HIS A 224 -10.95 -0.92 -3.74
CA HIS A 224 -10.12 -0.18 -4.68
C HIS A 224 -8.97 -1.04 -5.21
N THR A 225 -8.31 -0.55 -6.24
CA THR A 225 -6.99 -1.00 -6.69
C THR A 225 -5.93 0.03 -6.27
N ASP A 226 -4.70 -0.41 -6.04
CA ASP A 226 -3.59 0.51 -5.80
C ASP A 226 -3.17 1.23 -7.09
N PHE A 227 -2.67 2.44 -6.96
CA PHE A 227 -2.39 3.33 -8.10
C PHE A 227 -1.10 3.01 -8.83
N GLY A 228 -0.13 2.47 -8.09
CA GLY A 228 1.24 2.25 -8.53
C GLY A 228 1.46 0.96 -9.29
N SER A 229 2.69 0.47 -9.18
CA SER A 229 3.14 -0.76 -9.81
C SER A 229 3.00 -1.99 -8.92
N VAL A 230 3.66 -1.96 -7.77
CA VAL A 230 3.68 -3.04 -6.77
C VAL A 230 3.51 -2.45 -5.38
N THR A 231 2.64 -3.03 -4.59
CA THR A 231 2.53 -2.73 -3.16
C THR A 231 3.15 -3.85 -2.34
N ILE A 232 3.94 -3.48 -1.34
CA ILE A 232 4.53 -4.39 -0.35
C ILE A 232 3.98 -4.00 1.01
N LEU A 233 3.21 -4.90 1.62
CA LEU A 233 2.59 -4.70 2.93
C LEU A 233 3.20 -5.67 3.93
N ALA A 234 3.73 -5.17 5.04
CA ALA A 234 4.11 -6.02 6.17
C ALA A 234 2.87 -6.70 6.77
N SER A 235 2.91 -8.03 6.89
CA SER A 235 1.83 -8.78 7.51
C SER A 235 1.71 -8.43 8.99
N GLN A 236 0.49 -8.22 9.49
CA GLN A 236 0.22 -7.88 10.89
C GLN A 236 -1.07 -8.58 11.37
N PRO A 237 -1.20 -8.84 12.70
CA PRO A 237 -2.17 -9.81 13.21
C PRO A 237 -3.64 -9.38 13.19
N VAL A 238 -3.95 -8.09 13.07
CA VAL A 238 -5.35 -7.64 13.05
C VAL A 238 -6.00 -7.96 11.70
N THR A 239 -6.91 -8.91 11.69
CA THR A 239 -7.61 -9.41 10.50
C THR A 239 -8.62 -8.39 9.99
N ALA A 240 -8.36 -7.77 8.85
CA ALA A 240 -9.26 -6.75 8.29
C ALA A 240 -9.15 -6.61 6.77
N LEU A 241 -8.00 -6.99 6.17
CA LEU A 241 -7.81 -6.92 4.71
C LEU A 241 -8.61 -8.01 4.03
N GLN A 242 -9.43 -7.63 3.05
CA GLN A 242 -10.14 -8.53 2.17
C GLN A 242 -9.79 -8.26 0.71
N ILE A 243 -9.71 -9.31 -0.09
CA ILE A 243 -9.55 -9.26 -1.55
C ILE A 243 -10.80 -9.79 -2.23
N LEU A 244 -11.15 -9.20 -3.37
CA LEU A 244 -12.26 -9.66 -4.22
C LEU A 244 -11.74 -10.68 -5.22
N LEU A 245 -12.08 -11.94 -5.02
CA LEU A 245 -11.65 -13.02 -5.90
C LEU A 245 -12.50 -13.15 -7.18
N PRO A 246 -12.04 -13.88 -8.21
CA PRO A 246 -12.76 -14.02 -9.49
C PRO A 246 -14.16 -14.60 -9.38
N ASP A 247 -14.46 -15.32 -8.31
CA ASP A 247 -15.83 -15.84 -8.01
C ASP A 247 -16.78 -14.77 -7.45
N GLY A 248 -16.32 -13.52 -7.35
CA GLY A 248 -17.10 -12.39 -6.84
C GLY A 248 -17.23 -12.35 -5.31
N LYS A 249 -16.46 -13.15 -4.59
CA LYS A 249 -16.50 -13.18 -3.12
C LYS A 249 -15.32 -12.45 -2.50
N TRP A 250 -15.62 -11.74 -1.41
CA TRP A 250 -14.61 -11.14 -0.54
C TRP A 250 -14.03 -12.19 0.40
N ARG A 251 -12.69 -12.29 0.45
CA ARG A 251 -11.99 -13.19 1.36
C ARG A 251 -10.90 -12.47 2.12
N TYR A 252 -10.72 -12.85 3.38
CA TYR A 252 -9.69 -12.28 4.24
C TYR A 252 -8.30 -12.76 3.86
N VAL A 253 -7.34 -11.84 3.91
CA VAL A 253 -5.91 -12.17 3.84
C VAL A 253 -5.44 -12.52 5.25
N GLN A 254 -4.97 -13.76 5.42
CA GLN A 254 -4.54 -14.27 6.73
C GLN A 254 -3.18 -13.66 7.12
N HIS A 255 -3.02 -13.36 8.40
CA HIS A 255 -1.70 -13.00 8.94
C HIS A 255 -0.74 -14.19 8.90
N ARG A 256 0.51 -13.91 8.53
CA ARG A 256 1.63 -14.84 8.62
C ARG A 256 2.82 -14.11 9.22
N ASP A 257 3.43 -14.71 10.23
CA ASP A 257 4.58 -14.12 10.92
C ASP A 257 5.72 -13.88 9.93
N ASN A 258 6.36 -12.72 10.05
CA ASN A 258 7.47 -12.31 9.20
C ASN A 258 7.23 -12.53 7.70
N ALA A 259 6.00 -12.34 7.23
CA ALA A 259 5.67 -12.37 5.82
C ALA A 259 5.32 -10.98 5.29
N LEU A 260 5.51 -10.79 4.01
CA LEU A 260 5.02 -9.63 3.27
C LEU A 260 3.85 -10.06 2.38
N VAL A 261 2.88 -9.19 2.22
CA VAL A 261 1.79 -9.33 1.25
C VAL A 261 2.12 -8.44 0.07
N ILE A 262 2.16 -9.02 -1.12
CA ILE A 262 2.46 -8.32 -2.37
C ILE A 262 1.21 -8.27 -3.23
N ASN A 263 0.93 -7.11 -3.83
CA ASN A 263 -0.09 -6.99 -4.85
C ASN A 263 0.33 -6.07 -6.00
N ILE A 264 -0.31 -6.27 -7.16
CA ILE A 264 -0.12 -5.46 -8.36
C ILE A 264 -1.07 -4.27 -8.32
N GLY A 265 -0.56 -3.10 -8.66
CA GLY A 265 -1.32 -1.88 -8.84
C GLY A 265 -1.68 -1.60 -10.31
N ASP A 266 -2.37 -0.47 -10.53
CA ASP A 266 -2.92 -0.08 -11.82
C ASP A 266 -1.85 0.06 -12.91
N GLN A 267 -0.69 0.67 -12.60
CA GLN A 267 0.37 0.92 -13.59
C GLN A 267 0.81 -0.38 -14.25
N LEU A 268 1.26 -1.38 -13.49
CA LEU A 268 1.68 -2.66 -14.08
C LEU A 268 0.50 -3.46 -14.66
N SER A 269 -0.69 -3.34 -14.08
CA SER A 269 -1.88 -3.97 -14.65
C SER A 269 -2.18 -3.41 -16.05
N PHE A 270 -2.05 -2.12 -16.25
CA PHE A 270 -2.23 -1.49 -17.56
C PHE A 270 -1.14 -1.90 -18.53
N MET A 271 0.12 -1.71 -18.14
CA MET A 271 1.28 -1.99 -19.00
C MET A 271 1.43 -3.46 -19.37
N SER A 272 0.89 -4.39 -18.57
CA SER A 272 0.86 -5.82 -18.89
C SER A 272 -0.34 -6.24 -19.76
N GLY A 273 -1.18 -5.30 -20.20
CA GLY A 273 -2.43 -5.63 -20.90
C GLY A 273 -3.44 -6.40 -20.01
N GLY A 274 -3.24 -6.38 -18.70
CA GLY A 274 -4.07 -7.12 -17.73
C GLY A 274 -3.65 -8.58 -17.50
N ILE A 275 -2.49 -9.01 -17.99
CA ILE A 275 -1.88 -10.30 -17.61
C ILE A 275 -1.66 -10.31 -16.10
N LEU A 276 -1.15 -9.21 -15.56
CA LEU A 276 -1.02 -8.99 -14.12
C LEU A 276 -2.30 -8.33 -13.63
N LYS A 277 -2.97 -8.95 -12.67
CA LYS A 277 -4.24 -8.44 -12.15
C LYS A 277 -4.01 -7.40 -11.06
N GLY A 278 -4.48 -6.18 -11.29
CA GLY A 278 -4.72 -5.22 -10.21
C GLY A 278 -6.02 -5.64 -9.48
N THR A 279 -5.89 -6.35 -8.37
CA THR A 279 -7.04 -6.93 -7.68
C THR A 279 -7.62 -5.97 -6.68
N ILE A 280 -8.94 -5.88 -6.71
CA ILE A 280 -9.71 -5.03 -5.81
C ILE A 280 -9.61 -5.59 -4.39
N HIS A 281 -9.29 -4.71 -3.45
CA HIS A 281 -9.19 -5.06 -2.04
C HIS A 281 -9.80 -3.95 -1.18
N ARG A 282 -10.23 -4.31 0.03
CA ARG A 282 -10.85 -3.41 0.99
C ARG A 282 -10.39 -3.71 2.41
N VAL A 283 -10.65 -2.78 3.32
CA VAL A 283 -10.45 -3.00 4.75
C VAL A 283 -11.80 -2.94 5.44
N VAL A 284 -12.07 -3.96 6.25
CA VAL A 284 -13.31 -4.07 7.03
C VAL A 284 -13.01 -4.05 8.53
N GLN A 285 -14.04 -3.81 9.33
CA GLN A 285 -13.97 -3.96 10.77
C GLN A 285 -13.43 -5.35 11.12
N PRO A 286 -12.43 -5.47 12.00
CA PRO A 286 -11.91 -6.77 12.42
C PRO A 286 -12.97 -7.67 13.05
N PRO A 287 -12.74 -8.98 13.13
CA PRO A 287 -13.55 -9.91 13.92
C PRO A 287 -13.73 -9.42 15.36
N GLU A 288 -14.80 -9.86 16.02
CA GLU A 288 -15.24 -9.32 17.32
C GLU A 288 -14.16 -9.34 18.39
N ASP A 289 -13.36 -10.39 18.45
CA ASP A 289 -12.25 -10.55 19.39
C ASP A 289 -11.10 -9.55 19.16
N GLN A 290 -11.03 -8.96 17.97
CA GLN A 290 -10.02 -7.98 17.58
C GLN A 290 -10.54 -6.54 17.46
N ARG A 291 -11.83 -6.27 17.58
CA ARG A 291 -12.44 -4.94 17.36
C ARG A 291 -11.91 -3.82 18.25
N LYS A 292 -11.33 -4.17 19.40
CA LYS A 292 -10.73 -3.19 20.32
C LYS A 292 -9.34 -2.71 19.89
N TYR A 293 -8.70 -3.40 18.95
CA TYR A 293 -7.34 -3.09 18.54
C TYR A 293 -7.32 -2.14 17.36
N ARG A 294 -6.43 -1.16 17.44
CA ARG A 294 -6.04 -0.34 16.31
C ARG A 294 -5.22 -1.20 15.34
N ARG A 295 -5.52 -1.11 14.04
CA ARG A 295 -4.75 -1.80 13.02
C ARG A 295 -3.66 -0.87 12.49
N ILE A 296 -2.41 -1.22 12.72
CA ILE A 296 -1.25 -0.50 12.19
C ILE A 296 -0.76 -1.20 10.92
N GLY A 297 -0.45 -0.45 9.88
CA GLY A 297 0.10 -0.95 8.63
C GLY A 297 1.42 -0.26 8.27
N VAL A 298 2.35 -1.04 7.73
CA VAL A 298 3.64 -0.59 7.20
C VAL A 298 3.69 -1.02 5.74
N PHE A 299 3.79 -0.04 4.83
CA PHE A 299 3.66 -0.25 3.39
C PHE A 299 4.81 0.38 2.63
N HIS A 300 5.17 -0.25 1.53
CA HIS A 300 5.93 0.39 0.46
C HIS A 300 5.09 0.35 -0.83
N PHE A 301 4.79 1.52 -1.37
CA PHE A 301 4.05 1.68 -2.63
C PHE A 301 5.05 2.04 -3.72
N ALA A 302 5.46 1.04 -4.49
CA ALA A 302 6.36 1.27 -5.61
C ALA A 302 5.62 1.93 -6.77
N GLN A 303 6.23 2.98 -7.30
CA GLN A 303 5.74 3.73 -8.46
C GLN A 303 6.83 3.73 -9.52
N LEU A 304 6.43 3.77 -10.78
CA LEU A 304 7.36 4.11 -11.85
C LEU A 304 7.84 5.55 -11.67
N PHE A 305 9.03 5.89 -12.13
CA PHE A 305 9.44 7.30 -12.11
C PHE A 305 8.58 8.14 -13.08
N ASP A 306 8.56 9.44 -12.85
CA ASP A 306 7.69 10.39 -13.57
C ASP A 306 8.02 10.43 -15.07
N GLY A 307 6.99 10.66 -15.88
CA GLY A 307 7.11 10.72 -17.34
C GLY A 307 7.13 9.36 -18.05
N ILE A 308 7.11 8.23 -17.32
CA ILE A 308 6.94 6.91 -17.96
C ILE A 308 5.51 6.78 -18.49
N SER A 309 5.37 6.60 -19.80
CA SER A 309 4.09 6.30 -20.42
C SER A 309 3.60 4.90 -20.01
N LEU A 310 2.33 4.77 -19.63
CA LEU A 310 1.71 3.52 -19.26
C LEU A 310 1.32 2.65 -20.48
N GLU A 311 2.12 2.76 -21.55
CA GLU A 311 2.03 1.95 -22.76
C GLU A 311 2.28 0.45 -22.46
N PRO A 312 1.76 -0.47 -23.29
CA PRO A 312 2.07 -1.88 -23.18
C PRO A 312 3.58 -2.17 -23.18
N LEU A 313 4.01 -3.00 -22.25
CA LEU A 313 5.41 -3.43 -22.14
C LEU A 313 5.89 -4.13 -23.42
N PRO A 314 7.17 -3.99 -23.79
CA PRO A 314 7.71 -4.51 -25.06
C PRO A 314 8.00 -6.02 -24.97
N SER A 315 6.98 -6.81 -24.69
CA SER A 315 7.07 -8.26 -24.69
C SER A 315 6.04 -8.88 -25.65
N LYS A 316 6.40 -10.03 -26.25
CA LYS A 316 5.50 -10.75 -27.13
C LYS A 316 4.21 -11.15 -26.44
N LYS A 317 4.30 -11.61 -25.18
CA LYS A 317 3.11 -11.99 -24.37
C LYS A 317 2.14 -10.82 -24.17
N VAL A 318 2.67 -9.63 -23.89
CA VAL A 318 1.84 -8.43 -23.70
C VAL A 318 1.25 -7.97 -25.03
N GLN A 319 2.00 -8.02 -26.13
CA GLN A 319 1.49 -7.68 -27.46
C GLN A 319 0.36 -8.62 -27.89
N GLU A 320 0.49 -9.93 -27.64
CA GLU A 320 -0.56 -10.92 -27.91
C GLU A 320 -1.81 -10.73 -27.05
N GLN A 321 -1.64 -10.27 -25.80
CA GLN A 321 -2.75 -9.96 -24.88
C GLN A 321 -3.53 -8.72 -25.30
N GLY A 322 -2.85 -7.73 -25.89
CA GLY A 322 -3.42 -6.47 -26.33
C GLY A 322 -3.40 -5.37 -25.25
N ARG A 323 -3.97 -4.23 -25.61
CA ARG A 323 -4.00 -3.01 -24.77
C ARG A 323 -5.17 -3.02 -23.81
N ARG A 324 -4.94 -2.55 -22.59
CA ARG A 324 -6.00 -2.31 -21.62
C ARG A 324 -6.48 -0.85 -21.63
N ILE A 325 -5.60 0.08 -21.99
CA ILE A 325 -5.88 1.50 -22.14
C ILE A 325 -5.93 1.84 -23.64
N PRO A 326 -6.97 2.57 -24.12
CA PRO A 326 -7.01 3.07 -25.50
C PRO A 326 -5.77 3.91 -25.82
N GLU A 327 -5.26 3.81 -27.04
CA GLU A 327 -4.01 4.45 -27.47
C GLU A 327 -4.04 5.96 -27.32
N GLU A 328 -5.17 6.58 -27.61
CA GLU A 328 -5.40 8.01 -27.54
C GLU A 328 -5.51 8.57 -26.11
N ARG A 329 -5.40 7.71 -25.07
CA ARG A 329 -5.65 8.08 -23.66
C ARG A 329 -4.63 7.52 -22.70
N VAL A 330 -3.42 7.19 -23.16
CA VAL A 330 -2.38 6.64 -22.30
C VAL A 330 -1.74 7.76 -21.47
N PRO A 331 -1.94 7.78 -20.14
CA PRO A 331 -1.29 8.76 -19.28
C PRO A 331 0.16 8.35 -18.99
N THR A 332 0.92 9.30 -18.48
CA THR A 332 2.18 8.99 -17.79
C THR A 332 1.94 8.53 -16.35
N SER A 333 2.96 7.97 -15.72
CA SER A 333 2.92 7.46 -14.34
C SER A 333 2.49 8.53 -13.33
N ASP A 334 3.06 9.73 -13.45
CA ASP A 334 2.77 10.89 -12.59
C ASP A 334 1.39 11.48 -12.85
N GLU A 335 0.97 11.61 -14.12
CA GLU A 335 -0.37 12.05 -14.48
C GLU A 335 -1.43 11.11 -13.89
N TRP A 336 -1.22 9.80 -14.02
CA TRP A 336 -2.11 8.81 -13.44
C TRP A 336 -2.15 8.92 -11.91
N HIS A 337 -0.98 8.96 -11.27
CA HIS A 337 -0.87 9.06 -9.81
C HIS A 337 -1.57 10.31 -9.27
N ALA A 338 -1.27 11.49 -9.82
CA ALA A 338 -1.88 12.75 -9.38
C ALA A 338 -3.40 12.77 -9.56
N ALA A 339 -3.90 12.25 -10.69
CA ALA A 339 -5.33 12.15 -10.94
C ALA A 339 -6.02 11.22 -9.94
N ARG A 340 -5.42 10.05 -9.64
CA ARG A 340 -5.93 9.10 -8.65
C ARG A 340 -5.94 9.67 -7.24
N VAL A 341 -4.87 10.37 -6.84
CA VAL A 341 -4.78 10.99 -5.51
C VAL A 341 -5.86 12.07 -5.32
N LYS A 342 -6.06 12.94 -6.31
CA LYS A 342 -7.07 14.01 -6.25
C LYS A 342 -8.49 13.48 -6.15
N SER A 343 -8.79 12.40 -6.86
CA SER A 343 -10.13 11.83 -6.94
C SER A 343 -10.46 10.91 -5.76
N TYR A 344 -9.47 10.25 -5.18
CA TYR A 344 -9.69 9.20 -4.21
C TYR A 344 -10.50 9.65 -2.98
N GLY A 345 -11.65 9.00 -2.76
CA GLY A 345 -12.54 9.24 -1.64
C GLY A 345 -13.34 10.56 -1.68
N ASN A 346 -13.18 11.37 -2.74
CA ASN A 346 -13.89 12.65 -2.91
C ASN A 346 -14.53 12.81 -4.31
N ALA A 347 -14.39 11.84 -5.19
CA ALA A 347 -14.90 11.91 -6.54
C ALA A 347 -16.43 11.77 -6.59
N LYS A 348 -17.03 12.39 -7.62
CA LYS A 348 -18.42 12.11 -7.97
C LYS A 348 -18.51 10.75 -8.65
N LEU A 349 -19.04 9.78 -7.95
CA LEU A 349 -19.21 8.43 -8.42
C LEU A 349 -20.55 8.30 -9.16
N VAL A 350 -20.53 7.59 -10.31
CA VAL A 350 -21.77 7.11 -10.95
C VAL A 350 -22.18 5.84 -10.23
N ARG A 351 -23.27 5.91 -9.49
CA ARG A 351 -23.78 4.82 -8.65
C ARG A 351 -24.18 3.60 -9.47
N GLY A 352 -23.76 2.41 -9.03
CA GLY A 352 -24.11 1.12 -9.60
C GLY A 352 -24.54 0.12 -8.53
N GLU A 353 -25.06 -1.04 -8.94
CA GLU A 353 -25.53 -2.07 -7.99
C GLU A 353 -24.38 -2.79 -7.28
N LYS A 354 -23.27 -3.05 -7.98
CA LYS A 354 -22.12 -3.80 -7.46
C LYS A 354 -20.90 -2.92 -7.22
N TYR A 355 -20.80 -1.84 -7.96
CA TYR A 355 -19.69 -0.90 -7.90
C TYR A 355 -20.13 0.46 -8.43
N ASP A 356 -19.55 1.48 -7.87
CA ASP A 356 -19.64 2.82 -8.41
C ASP A 356 -18.54 3.03 -9.46
N VAL A 357 -18.80 3.87 -10.44
CA VAL A 357 -17.86 4.18 -11.52
C VAL A 357 -17.37 5.59 -11.40
N GLU A 358 -16.07 5.75 -11.56
CA GLU A 358 -15.38 7.01 -11.68
C GLU A 358 -14.61 7.06 -12.99
N TYR A 359 -14.49 8.24 -13.60
CA TYR A 359 -13.65 8.45 -14.76
C TYR A 359 -12.47 9.33 -14.38
N ILE A 360 -11.27 8.76 -14.45
CA ILE A 360 -9.99 9.41 -14.09
C ILE A 360 -9.11 9.43 -15.32
N ALA A 361 -8.63 10.61 -15.71
CA ALA A 361 -7.85 10.80 -16.94
C ALA A 361 -8.52 10.13 -18.17
N GLY A 362 -9.86 10.09 -18.21
CA GLY A 362 -10.62 9.43 -19.26
C GLY A 362 -10.73 7.89 -19.14
N LEU A 363 -10.16 7.30 -18.11
CA LEU A 363 -10.22 5.85 -17.85
C LEU A 363 -11.27 5.53 -16.77
N GLN A 364 -11.97 4.41 -16.95
CA GLN A 364 -12.96 3.94 -16.00
C GLN A 364 -12.28 3.26 -14.80
N VAL A 365 -12.55 3.79 -13.62
CA VAL A 365 -12.17 3.19 -12.33
C VAL A 365 -13.42 2.73 -11.60
N ARG A 366 -13.37 1.55 -10.99
CA ARG A 366 -14.51 0.96 -10.26
C ARG A 366 -14.21 0.91 -8.77
N HIS A 367 -15.18 1.37 -7.97
CA HIS A 367 -15.16 1.32 -6.51
C HIS A 367 -16.24 0.34 -6.04
N TRP A 368 -15.83 -0.79 -5.49
CA TRP A 368 -16.73 -1.88 -5.12
C TRP A 368 -17.24 -1.73 -3.69
N HIS A 369 -18.54 -2.00 -3.51
CA HIS A 369 -19.22 -1.94 -2.20
C HIS A 369 -18.90 -3.15 -1.31
#